data_253d897fbf7754cf07f14b6b4bd89162
#
_entry.id   253d897fbf7754cf07f14b6b4bd89162
#
_cell.length_a   1.000
_cell.length_b   1.000
_cell.length_c   1.000
_cell.angle_alpha   90.00
_cell.angle_beta   90.00
_cell.angle_gamma   90.00
#
_symmetry.space_group_name_H-M   'P 1'
#
loop_
_entity.id
_entity.type
_entity.pdbx_description
1 polymer ?
#
loop_
_entity_poly.entity_id
_entity_poly.type
_entity_poly.pdbx_seq_one_letter_code
_entity_poly.pdbx_strand_id
1 'polypeptide(L)'
;MKTIIIPGYSHKNKDWAEETAKYITDSIVYEWKHWSDPTLKFSAKNEAANLQKLVGDEPINILAKSIGTLVSVISIKQIKEKINKIIFCGIPVEDISEDEKWEYKILSDFDPMKIIVYQNSEDFHGSFETVRKFLSQINPNIKIIEKPGSTHDYPFYEEFKAFLS
;
A
#
# COMPACT_ATOMS: atom_id res chain seq x y z
N MET A 1 6.94 -16.43 -4.60
CA MET A 1 5.84 -16.06 -3.69
C MET A 1 5.04 -14.95 -4.32
N LYS A 2 3.73 -15.11 -4.35
CA LYS A 2 2.83 -14.16 -5.03
C LYS A 2 2.86 -12.78 -4.38
N THR A 3 2.94 -11.72 -5.19
CA THR A 3 2.84 -10.33 -4.74
C THR A 3 1.57 -9.69 -5.31
N ILE A 4 0.74 -9.10 -4.48
CA ILE A 4 -0.40 -8.31 -4.93
C ILE A 4 0.01 -6.84 -4.95
N ILE A 5 -0.04 -6.23 -6.15
CA ILE A 5 0.27 -4.82 -6.38
C ILE A 5 -1.04 -4.04 -6.37
N ILE A 6 -1.20 -3.15 -5.39
CA ILE A 6 -2.43 -2.40 -5.15
C ILE A 6 -2.18 -0.92 -5.46
N PRO A 7 -2.69 -0.40 -6.58
CA PRO A 7 -2.38 0.95 -7.06
C PRO A 7 -3.07 2.07 -6.27
N GLY A 8 -2.77 3.31 -6.64
CA GLY A 8 -3.53 4.49 -6.22
C GLY A 8 -4.88 4.60 -6.92
N TYR A 9 -5.69 5.58 -6.50
CA TYR A 9 -7.08 5.77 -6.91
C TYR A 9 -7.27 5.98 -8.42
N SER A 10 -6.49 6.91 -9.01
CA SER A 10 -6.72 7.30 -10.40
C SER A 10 -6.24 6.23 -11.37
N HIS A 11 -6.89 6.15 -12.54
CA HIS A 11 -6.52 5.22 -13.62
C HIS A 11 -5.06 5.36 -14.08
N LYS A 12 -4.45 6.54 -13.93
CA LYS A 12 -3.01 6.76 -14.20
C LYS A 12 -2.10 5.87 -13.36
N ASN A 13 -2.57 5.40 -12.21
CA ASN A 13 -1.80 4.48 -11.37
C ASN A 13 -1.73 3.05 -11.94
N LYS A 14 -2.52 2.74 -12.98
CA LYS A 14 -2.43 1.47 -13.69
C LYS A 14 -1.05 1.29 -14.34
N ASP A 15 -0.56 2.34 -15.01
CA ASP A 15 0.76 2.31 -15.65
C ASP A 15 1.88 2.06 -14.62
N TRP A 16 1.81 2.72 -13.46
CA TRP A 16 2.76 2.47 -12.37
C TRP A 16 2.70 1.01 -11.87
N ALA A 17 1.50 0.46 -11.72
CA ALA A 17 1.34 -0.91 -11.22
C ALA A 17 1.82 -1.95 -12.24
N GLU A 18 1.52 -1.75 -13.53
CA GLU A 18 1.98 -2.61 -14.61
C GLU A 18 3.50 -2.52 -14.79
N GLU A 19 4.09 -1.33 -14.67
CA GLU A 19 5.54 -1.17 -14.69
C GLU A 19 6.18 -1.88 -13.50
N THR A 20 5.63 -1.70 -12.29
CA THR A 20 6.10 -2.40 -11.09
C THR A 20 6.06 -3.92 -11.28
N ALA A 21 5.01 -4.44 -11.89
CA ALA A 21 4.85 -5.88 -12.13
C ALA A 21 5.95 -6.49 -13.00
N LYS A 22 6.58 -5.72 -13.89
CA LYS A 22 7.70 -6.20 -14.71
C LYS A 22 8.94 -6.54 -13.88
N TYR A 23 9.10 -5.93 -12.72
CA TYR A 23 10.23 -6.14 -11.82
C TYR A 23 9.96 -7.22 -10.76
N ILE A 24 8.70 -7.51 -10.47
CA ILE A 24 8.29 -8.43 -9.40
C ILE A 24 7.78 -9.73 -10.00
N THR A 25 8.57 -10.80 -9.84
CA THR A 25 8.16 -12.14 -10.29
C THR A 25 6.94 -12.62 -9.53
N ASP A 26 6.00 -13.29 -10.21
CA ASP A 26 4.76 -13.81 -9.63
C ASP A 26 3.91 -12.70 -8.98
N SER A 27 3.65 -11.63 -9.74
CA SER A 27 2.82 -10.52 -9.29
C SER A 27 1.45 -10.48 -9.97
N ILE A 28 0.47 -9.93 -9.24
CA ILE A 28 -0.88 -9.63 -9.73
C ILE A 28 -1.15 -8.15 -9.47
N VAL A 29 -1.53 -7.42 -10.52
CA VAL A 29 -2.02 -6.05 -10.38
C VAL A 29 -3.49 -6.10 -10.00
N TYR A 30 -3.83 -5.45 -8.87
CA TYR A 30 -5.22 -5.26 -8.46
C TYR A 30 -5.85 -4.13 -9.28
N GLU A 31 -6.94 -4.42 -9.98
CA GLU A 31 -7.70 -3.43 -10.74
C GLU A 31 -8.93 -2.98 -9.97
N TRP A 32 -9.05 -1.66 -9.78
CA TRP A 32 -10.22 -1.08 -9.14
C TRP A 32 -11.46 -1.22 -10.01
N LYS A 33 -12.59 -1.57 -9.42
CA LYS A 33 -13.85 -1.71 -10.16
C LYS A 33 -14.30 -0.43 -10.84
N HIS A 34 -14.06 0.73 -10.22
CA HIS A 34 -14.43 2.02 -10.80
C HIS A 34 -13.59 2.43 -12.02
N TRP A 35 -12.49 1.73 -12.31
CA TRP A 35 -11.72 1.97 -13.54
C TRP A 35 -12.45 1.44 -14.78
N SER A 36 -13.17 0.34 -14.65
CA SER A 36 -13.96 -0.26 -15.72
C SER A 36 -15.40 0.24 -15.76
N ASP A 37 -15.93 0.67 -14.61
CA ASP A 37 -17.29 1.22 -14.49
C ASP A 37 -17.29 2.51 -13.67
N PRO A 38 -17.21 3.68 -14.32
CA PRO A 38 -17.18 4.98 -13.64
C PRO A 38 -18.46 5.32 -12.86
N THR A 39 -19.54 4.56 -13.00
CA THR A 39 -20.77 4.74 -12.21
C THR A 39 -20.63 4.20 -10.80
N LEU A 40 -19.65 3.32 -10.56
CA LEU A 40 -19.39 2.76 -9.25
C LEU A 40 -18.62 3.76 -8.37
N LYS A 41 -19.15 3.99 -7.18
CA LYS A 41 -18.42 4.76 -6.17
C LYS A 41 -17.35 3.89 -5.52
N PHE A 42 -16.16 4.45 -5.39
CA PHE A 42 -15.08 3.80 -4.65
C PHE A 42 -15.46 3.65 -3.17
N SER A 43 -15.19 2.49 -2.62
CA SER A 43 -15.29 2.20 -1.19
C SER A 43 -14.11 1.34 -0.76
N ALA A 44 -13.24 1.88 0.09
CA ALA A 44 -12.07 1.14 0.58
C ALA A 44 -12.45 -0.18 1.26
N LYS A 45 -13.57 -0.21 1.99
CA LYS A 45 -14.08 -1.44 2.65
C LYS A 45 -14.54 -2.49 1.64
N ASN A 46 -15.24 -2.08 0.58
CA ASN A 46 -15.68 -3.02 -0.45
C ASN A 46 -14.49 -3.56 -1.25
N GLU A 47 -13.52 -2.70 -1.57
CA GLU A 47 -12.31 -3.11 -2.27
C GLU A 47 -11.45 -4.04 -1.38
N ALA A 48 -11.36 -3.78 -0.08
CA ALA A 48 -10.70 -4.68 0.85
C ALA A 48 -11.36 -6.08 0.88
N ALA A 49 -12.69 -6.15 0.87
CA ALA A 49 -13.40 -7.42 0.79
C ALA A 49 -13.19 -8.15 -0.55
N ASN A 50 -13.02 -7.40 -1.64
CA ASN A 50 -12.68 -8.00 -2.95
C ASN A 50 -11.21 -8.48 -2.97
N LEU A 51 -10.30 -7.71 -2.41
CA LEU A 51 -8.88 -8.09 -2.29
C LEU A 51 -8.73 -9.42 -1.53
N GLN A 52 -9.46 -9.60 -0.43
CA GLN A 52 -9.44 -10.84 0.35
C GLN A 52 -9.80 -12.08 -0.48
N LYS A 53 -10.70 -11.94 -1.46
CA LYS A 53 -11.08 -13.04 -2.35
C LYS A 53 -9.97 -13.47 -3.31
N LEU A 54 -8.99 -12.60 -3.56
CA LEU A 54 -7.82 -12.93 -4.38
C LEU A 54 -6.71 -13.63 -3.59
N VAL A 55 -6.77 -13.52 -2.26
CA VAL A 55 -5.80 -14.16 -1.37
C VAL A 55 -6.19 -15.63 -1.19
N GLY A 56 -5.41 -16.52 -1.79
CA GLY A 56 -5.55 -17.96 -1.60
C GLY A 56 -5.05 -18.44 -0.23
N ASP A 57 -4.65 -19.69 -0.13
CA ASP A 57 -4.12 -20.25 1.11
C ASP A 57 -2.64 -20.03 1.33
N GLU A 58 -1.90 -19.73 0.27
CA GLU A 58 -0.46 -19.50 0.30
C GLU A 58 -0.11 -18.11 0.84
N PRO A 59 1.07 -17.96 1.49
CA PRO A 59 1.58 -16.67 1.89
C PRO A 59 1.77 -15.71 0.69
N ILE A 60 1.47 -14.43 0.93
CA ILE A 60 1.56 -13.37 -0.08
C ILE A 60 2.41 -12.20 0.40
N ASN A 61 2.91 -11.43 -0.56
CA ASN A 61 3.41 -10.08 -0.33
C ASN A 61 2.37 -9.04 -0.79
N ILE A 62 2.38 -7.87 -0.17
CA ILE A 62 1.60 -6.70 -0.57
C ILE A 62 2.56 -5.58 -0.97
N LEU A 63 2.32 -4.97 -2.13
CA LEU A 63 2.94 -3.72 -2.54
C LEU A 63 1.83 -2.74 -2.89
N ALA A 64 1.65 -1.71 -2.07
CA ALA A 64 0.52 -0.80 -2.20
C ALA A 64 0.95 0.66 -2.28
N LYS A 65 0.24 1.45 -3.11
CA LYS A 65 0.47 2.88 -3.29
C LYS A 65 -0.79 3.69 -2.95
N SER A 66 -0.59 4.83 -2.26
CA SER A 66 -1.66 5.81 -2.01
C SER A 66 -2.86 5.17 -1.30
N ILE A 67 -4.07 5.35 -1.83
CA ILE A 67 -5.30 4.75 -1.28
C ILE A 67 -5.21 3.22 -1.20
N GLY A 68 -4.38 2.59 -2.02
CA GLY A 68 -4.10 1.16 -1.93
C GLY A 68 -3.54 0.75 -0.57
N THR A 69 -2.82 1.64 0.13
CA THR A 69 -2.31 1.38 1.48
C THR A 69 -3.45 1.29 2.50
N LEU A 70 -4.47 2.14 2.37
CA LEU A 70 -5.68 2.08 3.21
C LEU A 70 -6.45 0.77 2.97
N VAL A 71 -6.69 0.41 1.72
CA VAL A 71 -7.36 -0.85 1.37
C VAL A 71 -6.59 -2.05 1.93
N SER A 72 -5.25 -2.00 1.88
CA SER A 72 -4.39 -3.03 2.45
C SER A 72 -4.59 -3.17 3.96
N VAL A 73 -4.51 -2.08 4.73
CA VAL A 73 -4.64 -2.16 6.21
C VAL A 73 -6.02 -2.64 6.65
N ILE A 74 -7.09 -2.30 5.91
CA ILE A 74 -8.43 -2.85 6.15
C ILE A 74 -8.44 -4.36 5.91
N SER A 75 -7.78 -4.82 4.83
CA SER A 75 -7.71 -6.25 4.48
C SER A 75 -6.89 -7.06 5.48
N ILE A 76 -5.83 -6.51 6.05
CA ILE A 76 -4.93 -7.18 7.00
C ILE A 76 -5.69 -7.81 8.16
N LYS A 77 -6.81 -7.23 8.60
CA LYS A 77 -7.62 -7.78 9.69
C LYS A 77 -8.02 -9.25 9.49
N GLN A 78 -8.22 -9.66 8.24
CA GLN A 78 -8.65 -11.03 7.91
C GLN A 78 -7.55 -11.91 7.32
N ILE A 79 -6.49 -11.28 6.77
CA ILE A 79 -5.44 -12.02 6.05
C ILE A 79 -4.06 -11.93 6.71
N LYS A 80 -3.97 -11.41 7.94
CA LYS A 80 -2.71 -11.12 8.64
C LYS A 80 -1.73 -12.29 8.62
N GLU A 81 -2.21 -13.49 8.91
CA GLU A 81 -1.38 -14.70 8.98
C GLU A 81 -0.83 -15.16 7.63
N LYS A 82 -1.42 -14.68 6.54
CA LYS A 82 -0.98 -14.97 5.17
C LYS A 82 0.01 -13.94 4.62
N ILE A 83 0.25 -12.85 5.34
CA ILE A 83 1.14 -11.78 4.87
C ILE A 83 2.58 -12.09 5.25
N ASN A 84 3.43 -12.20 4.22
CA ASN A 84 4.86 -12.35 4.40
C ASN A 84 5.56 -11.00 4.51
N LYS A 85 5.41 -10.11 3.51
CA LYS A 85 6.02 -8.77 3.50
C LYS A 85 5.06 -7.72 2.95
N ILE A 86 5.24 -6.47 3.39
CA ILE A 86 4.45 -5.32 2.95
C ILE A 86 5.39 -4.20 2.51
N ILE A 87 5.09 -3.60 1.35
CA ILE A 87 5.63 -2.31 0.93
C ILE A 87 4.48 -1.32 0.81
N PHE A 88 4.59 -0.18 1.48
CA PHE A 88 3.71 0.97 1.28
C PHE A 88 4.46 2.11 0.62
N CYS A 89 3.82 2.76 -0.35
CA CYS A 89 4.33 3.92 -1.07
C CYS A 89 3.31 5.05 -1.00
N GLY A 90 3.74 6.22 -0.49
CA GLY A 90 2.90 7.41 -0.49
C GLY A 90 1.62 7.26 0.32
N ILE A 91 1.72 7.01 1.63
CA ILE A 91 0.54 6.95 2.51
C ILE A 91 -0.16 8.32 2.49
N PRO A 92 -1.45 8.40 2.08
CA PRO A 92 -2.12 9.67 1.82
C PRO A 92 -2.78 10.24 3.07
N VAL A 93 -2.01 10.50 4.13
CA VAL A 93 -2.55 10.92 5.45
C VAL A 93 -3.31 12.25 5.43
N GLU A 94 -3.07 13.12 4.42
CA GLU A 94 -3.77 14.39 4.26
C GLU A 94 -5.14 14.24 3.58
N ASP A 95 -5.38 13.13 2.88
CA ASP A 95 -6.59 12.91 2.07
C ASP A 95 -7.61 11.99 2.73
N ILE A 96 -7.21 11.25 3.75
CA ILE A 96 -8.06 10.27 4.43
C ILE A 96 -8.65 10.82 5.71
N SER A 97 -9.86 10.38 6.04
CA SER A 97 -10.57 10.77 7.26
C SER A 97 -9.91 10.20 8.54
N GLU A 98 -10.27 10.72 9.69
CA GLU A 98 -9.77 10.21 10.99
C GLU A 98 -10.18 8.75 11.22
N ASP A 99 -11.37 8.35 10.78
CA ASP A 99 -11.81 6.94 10.86
C ASP A 99 -10.95 6.04 9.96
N GLU A 100 -10.56 6.53 8.79
CA GLU A 100 -9.66 5.80 7.89
C GLU A 100 -8.23 5.74 8.43
N LYS A 101 -7.74 6.81 9.06
CA LYS A 101 -6.46 6.80 9.78
C LYS A 101 -6.46 5.77 10.90
N TRP A 102 -7.58 5.58 11.58
CA TRP A 102 -7.72 4.57 12.62
C TRP A 102 -7.48 3.14 12.12
N GLU A 103 -7.80 2.85 10.85
CA GLU A 103 -7.58 1.53 10.26
C GLU A 103 -6.09 1.11 10.27
N TYR A 104 -5.17 2.09 10.19
CA TYR A 104 -3.72 1.82 10.24
C TYR A 104 -3.24 1.31 11.61
N LYS A 105 -4.05 1.42 12.68
CA LYS A 105 -3.70 0.86 14.00
C LYS A 105 -3.50 -0.64 14.01
N ILE A 106 -3.98 -1.36 12.98
CA ILE A 106 -3.69 -2.78 12.80
C ILE A 106 -2.17 -3.05 12.71
N LEU A 107 -1.38 -2.05 12.32
CA LEU A 107 0.07 -2.15 12.21
C LEU A 107 0.79 -2.10 13.58
N SER A 108 0.10 -1.78 14.68
CA SER A 108 0.70 -1.72 16.02
C SER A 108 1.33 -3.06 16.43
N ASP A 109 0.65 -4.16 16.07
CA ASP A 109 1.07 -5.52 16.38
C ASP A 109 1.66 -6.26 15.17
N PHE A 110 1.97 -5.51 14.10
CA PHE A 110 2.59 -6.09 12.91
C PHE A 110 4.13 -6.13 13.09
N ASP A 111 4.75 -7.22 12.65
CA ASP A 111 6.20 -7.36 12.69
C ASP A 111 6.86 -6.25 11.84
N PRO A 112 7.59 -5.31 12.44
CA PRO A 112 8.19 -4.18 11.72
C PRO A 112 9.26 -4.61 10.70
N MET A 113 9.81 -5.81 10.84
CA MET A 113 10.78 -6.37 9.87
C MET A 113 10.12 -6.81 8.56
N LYS A 114 8.81 -6.99 8.58
CA LYS A 114 8.01 -7.40 7.41
C LYS A 114 7.39 -6.24 6.65
N ILE A 115 7.59 -5.01 7.10
CA ILE A 115 7.00 -3.83 6.47
C ILE A 115 8.03 -2.73 6.24
N ILE A 116 7.97 -2.12 5.07
CA ILE A 116 8.76 -0.93 4.73
C ILE A 116 7.86 0.11 4.05
N VAL A 117 8.11 1.38 4.36
CA VAL A 117 7.38 2.50 3.77
C VAL A 117 8.33 3.39 2.99
N TYR A 118 7.96 3.75 1.77
CA TYR A 118 8.63 4.77 0.95
C TYR A 118 7.76 6.02 0.92
N GLN A 119 8.33 7.15 1.30
CA GLN A 119 7.61 8.42 1.32
C GLN A 119 8.48 9.53 0.76
N ASN A 120 7.96 10.28 -0.24
CA ASN A 120 8.66 11.42 -0.78
C ASN A 120 8.64 12.58 0.21
N SER A 121 9.74 13.36 0.26
CA SER A 121 9.94 14.42 1.26
C SER A 121 8.80 15.41 1.34
N GLU A 122 8.30 15.87 0.17
CA GLU A 122 7.28 16.90 0.04
C GLU A 122 6.05 16.42 -0.74
N ASP A 123 5.71 15.14 -0.62
CA ASP A 123 4.49 14.58 -1.21
C ASP A 123 3.26 15.32 -0.65
N PHE A 124 2.46 15.92 -1.53
CA PHE A 124 1.31 16.75 -1.15
C PHE A 124 0.13 15.95 -0.58
N HIS A 125 0.09 14.64 -0.77
CA HIS A 125 -0.88 13.74 -0.13
C HIS A 125 -0.46 13.31 1.29
N GLY A 126 0.78 13.62 1.65
CA GLY A 126 1.39 13.34 2.95
C GLY A 126 2.90 13.44 2.84
N SER A 127 3.50 14.49 3.41
CA SER A 127 4.95 14.63 3.45
C SER A 127 5.61 13.50 4.25
N PHE A 128 6.90 13.24 3.98
CA PHE A 128 7.65 12.27 4.78
C PHE A 128 7.51 12.54 6.28
N GLU A 129 7.64 13.78 6.72
CA GLU A 129 7.57 14.13 8.14
C GLU A 129 6.17 13.88 8.71
N THR A 130 5.11 14.20 7.98
CA THR A 130 3.73 13.94 8.40
C THR A 130 3.47 12.44 8.55
N VAL A 131 3.88 11.64 7.57
CA VAL A 131 3.73 10.18 7.61
C VAL A 131 4.59 9.54 8.69
N ARG A 132 5.84 10.00 8.85
CA ARG A 132 6.74 9.55 9.92
C ARG A 132 6.11 9.77 11.30
N LYS A 133 5.58 10.98 11.54
CA LYS A 133 4.89 11.31 12.80
C LYS A 133 3.66 10.44 13.01
N PHE A 134 2.86 10.24 11.98
CA PHE A 134 1.67 9.40 12.02
C PHE A 134 2.00 7.95 12.37
N LEU A 135 2.94 7.32 11.66
CA LEU A 135 3.31 5.93 11.91
C LEU A 135 4.05 5.73 13.23
N SER A 136 4.82 6.71 13.70
CA SER A 136 5.52 6.63 14.99
C SER A 136 4.56 6.49 16.17
N GLN A 137 3.34 7.00 16.05
CA GLN A 137 2.29 6.85 17.07
C GLN A 137 1.62 5.46 17.04
N ILE A 138 1.80 4.71 15.96
CA ILE A 138 1.21 3.39 15.75
C ILE A 138 2.24 2.30 16.04
N ASN A 139 3.36 2.33 15.34
CA ASN A 139 4.47 1.39 15.51
C ASN A 139 5.80 2.11 15.15
N PRO A 140 6.54 2.62 16.13
CA PRO A 140 7.75 3.42 15.89
C PRO A 140 8.91 2.64 15.27
N ASN A 141 8.80 1.31 15.22
CA ASN A 141 9.84 0.43 14.67
C ASN A 141 9.67 0.18 13.15
N ILE A 142 8.56 0.60 12.54
CA ILE A 142 8.39 0.49 11.09
C ILE A 142 9.43 1.37 10.39
N LYS A 143 10.17 0.76 9.48
CA LYS A 143 11.16 1.46 8.67
C LYS A 143 10.48 2.32 7.61
N ILE A 144 10.75 3.63 7.64
CA ILE A 144 10.28 4.58 6.64
C ILE A 144 11.49 5.14 5.91
N ILE A 145 11.50 5.04 4.60
CA ILE A 145 12.55 5.56 3.73
C ILE A 145 12.07 6.87 3.11
N GLU A 146 12.78 7.94 3.43
CA GLU A 146 12.59 9.22 2.76
C GLU A 146 13.18 9.18 1.36
N LYS A 147 12.42 9.66 0.39
CA LYS A 147 12.87 9.86 -0.99
C LYS A 147 12.76 11.35 -1.34
N PRO A 148 13.80 11.96 -1.92
CA PRO A 148 13.74 13.37 -2.30
C PRO A 148 12.70 13.57 -3.42
N GLY A 149 11.84 14.56 -3.26
CA GLY A 149 10.85 14.92 -4.28
C GLY A 149 9.53 15.41 -3.70
N SER A 150 8.77 16.09 -4.57
CA SER A 150 7.47 16.68 -4.26
C SER A 150 6.31 16.01 -5.01
N THR A 151 6.60 14.99 -5.83
CA THR A 151 5.58 14.26 -6.57
C THR A 151 4.99 13.11 -5.73
N HIS A 152 3.89 12.57 -6.21
CA HIS A 152 3.28 11.34 -5.67
C HIS A 152 3.66 10.11 -6.50
N ASP A 153 4.89 10.10 -7.05
CA ASP A 153 5.42 9.00 -7.87
C ASP A 153 6.48 8.22 -7.10
N TYR A 154 6.42 6.91 -7.21
CA TYR A 154 7.26 5.97 -6.46
C TYR A 154 7.87 4.92 -7.39
N PRO A 155 8.84 5.27 -8.25
CA PRO A 155 9.45 4.35 -9.22
C PRO A 155 10.67 3.62 -8.65
N PHE A 156 10.57 3.05 -7.45
CA PHE A 156 11.70 2.41 -6.76
C PHE A 156 11.71 0.90 -6.95
N TYR A 157 11.52 0.44 -8.18
CA TYR A 157 11.24 -0.95 -8.54
C TYR A 157 12.32 -1.95 -8.10
N GLU A 158 13.60 -1.61 -8.24
CA GLU A 158 14.70 -2.47 -7.81
C GLU A 158 14.75 -2.60 -6.27
N GLU A 159 14.45 -1.53 -5.55
CA GLU A 159 14.35 -1.56 -4.09
C GLU A 159 13.16 -2.40 -3.62
N PHE A 160 12.03 -2.31 -4.33
CA PHE A 160 10.86 -3.16 -4.05
C PHE A 160 11.20 -4.63 -4.24
N LYS A 161 11.84 -4.97 -5.38
CA LYS A 161 12.28 -6.32 -5.67
C LYS A 161 13.25 -6.84 -4.61
N ALA A 162 14.25 -6.04 -4.23
CA ALA A 162 15.23 -6.41 -3.21
C ALA A 162 14.59 -6.69 -1.84
N PHE A 163 13.58 -5.91 -1.44
CA PHE A 163 12.90 -6.13 -0.17
C PHE A 163 11.99 -7.36 -0.22
N LEU A 164 11.32 -7.63 -1.34
CA LEU A 164 10.36 -8.74 -1.48
C LEU A 164 11.02 -10.11 -1.73
N SER A 165 12.29 -10.12 -2.10
CA SER A 165 13.08 -11.34 -2.34
C SER A 165 13.34 -12.17 -1.09
#